data_10c1c1ee12a54dac2d59fc5f09820229
#
_entry.id   10c1c1ee12a54dac2d59fc5f09820229
#
_cell.length_a   1.000
_cell.length_b   1.000
_cell.length_c   1.000
_cell.angle_alpha   90.00
_cell.angle_beta   90.00
_cell.angle_gamma   90.00
#
_symmetry.space_group_name_H-M   'P 1'
#
loop_
_entity.id
_entity.type
_entity.pdbx_description
1 polymer ?
#
loop_
_entity_poly.entity_id
_entity_poly.type
_entity_poly.pdbx_seq_one_letter_code
_entity_poly.pdbx_strand_id
1 'polypeptide(L)'
;VVNPQLPARSVKEFLDLAKSRSGALNYSSSGTGTITHLASAMMSTQTGIQTQHIPYKGSAPGLVDLASGQTQFMIDTINTVLPYVRDNRLRGLAVTSAKRSPLLPELPTLAEAGISGFEAAAWQGIVVPTGTPAEIIQKLNAEVNKALAHPDIRSRLAAQGADILGGTPA
;
A
#
# COMPACT_ATOMS: atom_id res chain seq x y z
N VAL A 1 3.07 4.51 -6.27
CA VAL A 1 2.84 5.81 -6.93
C VAL A 1 4.13 6.62 -6.98
N VAL A 2 4.25 7.48 -7.99
CA VAL A 2 5.40 8.39 -8.20
C VAL A 2 4.91 9.80 -8.49
N ASN A 3 5.82 10.78 -8.30
CA ASN A 3 5.57 12.14 -8.78
C ASN A 3 5.41 12.14 -10.31
N PRO A 4 4.41 12.82 -10.90
CA PRO A 4 4.17 12.82 -12.34
C PRO A 4 5.31 13.39 -13.19
N GLN A 5 6.17 14.24 -12.60
CA GLN A 5 7.34 14.83 -13.28
C GLN A 5 8.51 13.84 -13.34
N LEU A 6 8.48 12.75 -12.57
CA LEU A 6 9.49 11.70 -12.67
C LEU A 6 9.41 11.06 -14.06
N PRO A 7 10.54 10.94 -14.81
CA PRO A 7 10.54 10.36 -16.15
C PRO A 7 10.47 8.82 -16.09
N ALA A 8 9.39 8.30 -15.48
CA ALA A 8 9.10 6.88 -15.39
C ALA A 8 7.57 6.69 -15.48
N ARG A 9 7.13 5.88 -16.43
CA ARG A 9 5.72 5.56 -16.69
C ARG A 9 5.39 4.08 -16.44
N SER A 10 6.40 3.29 -16.14
CA SER A 10 6.29 1.87 -15.81
C SER A 10 7.23 1.53 -14.66
N VAL A 11 6.99 0.36 -14.03
CA VAL A 11 7.90 -0.15 -13.00
C VAL A 11 9.30 -0.35 -13.56
N LYS A 12 9.41 -0.87 -14.78
CA LYS A 12 10.71 -1.07 -15.44
C LYS A 12 11.46 0.25 -15.59
N GLU A 13 10.83 1.29 -16.15
CA GLU A 13 11.45 2.60 -16.31
C GLU A 13 11.84 3.22 -14.97
N PHE A 14 11.01 3.03 -13.94
CA PHE A 14 11.31 3.48 -12.58
C PHE A 14 12.56 2.78 -12.02
N LEU A 15 12.68 1.46 -12.18
CA LEU A 15 13.82 0.70 -11.70
C LEU A 15 15.10 1.08 -12.47
N ASP A 16 15.00 1.24 -13.78
CA ASP A 16 16.14 1.67 -14.63
C ASP A 16 16.61 3.09 -14.21
N LEU A 17 15.69 4.00 -13.96
CA LEU A 17 15.98 5.34 -13.46
C LEU A 17 16.63 5.29 -12.07
N ALA A 18 16.08 4.49 -11.14
CA ALA A 18 16.60 4.38 -9.79
C ALA A 18 18.02 3.78 -9.77
N LYS A 19 18.32 2.83 -10.65
CA LYS A 19 19.66 2.27 -10.81
C LYS A 19 20.63 3.29 -11.40
N SER A 20 20.21 4.07 -12.39
CA SER A 20 21.06 5.11 -13.02
C SER A 20 21.34 6.29 -12.08
N ARG A 21 20.49 6.52 -11.08
CA ARG A 21 20.60 7.60 -10.09
C ARG A 21 20.72 7.02 -8.67
N SER A 22 21.63 6.08 -8.48
CA SER A 22 21.81 5.35 -7.21
C SER A 22 21.86 6.29 -6.00
N GLY A 23 20.98 6.09 -5.03
CA GLY A 23 20.90 6.89 -3.80
C GLY A 23 20.28 8.28 -3.94
N ALA A 24 19.91 8.73 -5.14
CA ALA A 24 19.36 10.06 -5.37
C ALA A 24 17.83 10.13 -5.31
N LEU A 25 17.14 8.98 -5.29
CA LEU A 25 15.69 8.94 -5.16
C LEU A 25 15.29 8.77 -3.70
N ASN A 26 14.40 9.66 -3.25
CA ASN A 26 13.81 9.61 -1.91
C ASN A 26 12.41 9.00 -1.98
N TYR A 27 12.06 8.19 -0.99
CA TYR A 27 10.67 7.75 -0.83
C TYR A 27 10.07 8.19 0.50
N SER A 28 8.82 8.59 0.45
CA SER A 28 8.03 8.89 1.64
C SER A 28 7.36 7.64 2.21
N SER A 29 7.16 7.62 3.51
CA SER A 29 6.35 6.62 4.20
C SER A 29 5.49 7.25 5.29
N SER A 30 4.48 6.53 5.76
CA SER A 30 3.66 6.96 6.90
C SER A 30 4.37 6.84 8.26
N GLY A 31 5.64 6.45 8.26
CA GLY A 31 6.51 6.35 9.43
C GLY A 31 7.40 5.11 9.40
N THR A 32 8.46 5.12 10.19
CA THR A 32 9.39 4.01 10.30
C THR A 32 8.70 2.77 10.86
N GLY A 33 8.91 1.61 10.23
CA GLY A 33 8.32 0.31 10.64
C GLY A 33 6.89 0.09 10.15
N THR A 34 6.26 1.08 9.50
CA THR A 34 4.93 0.90 8.89
C THR A 34 4.99 0.05 7.63
N ILE A 35 3.85 -0.46 7.17
CA ILE A 35 3.78 -1.24 5.92
C ILE A 35 4.28 -0.43 4.72
N THR A 36 4.06 0.88 4.68
CA THR A 36 4.51 1.77 3.61
C THR A 36 6.04 1.87 3.56
N HIS A 37 6.71 1.87 4.73
CA HIS A 37 8.17 1.79 4.82
C HIS A 37 8.67 0.40 4.42
N LEU A 38 8.15 -0.67 5.05
CA LEU A 38 8.64 -2.03 4.87
C LEU A 38 8.47 -2.52 3.43
N ALA A 39 7.35 -2.22 2.76
CA ALA A 39 7.13 -2.57 1.37
C ALA A 39 8.12 -1.85 0.44
N SER A 40 8.41 -0.57 0.70
CA SER A 40 9.40 0.20 -0.08
C SER A 40 10.82 -0.35 0.12
N ALA A 41 11.19 -0.67 1.36
CA ALA A 41 12.48 -1.28 1.69
C ALA A 41 12.62 -2.68 1.06
N MET A 42 11.57 -3.49 1.10
CA MET A 42 11.54 -4.81 0.46
C MET A 42 11.72 -4.69 -1.06
N MET A 43 11.05 -3.75 -1.71
CA MET A 43 11.23 -3.49 -3.14
C MET A 43 12.68 -3.10 -3.44
N SER A 44 13.26 -2.20 -2.64
CA SER A 44 14.65 -1.77 -2.82
C SER A 44 15.63 -2.94 -2.68
N THR A 45 15.43 -3.78 -1.66
CA THR A 45 16.27 -4.98 -1.42
C THR A 45 16.16 -6.00 -2.56
N GLN A 46 14.93 -6.31 -3.00
CA GLN A 46 14.73 -7.32 -4.06
C GLN A 46 15.24 -6.87 -5.44
N THR A 47 15.19 -5.55 -5.71
CA THR A 47 15.58 -5.02 -7.02
C THR A 47 17.01 -4.46 -7.06
N GLY A 48 17.66 -4.35 -5.90
CA GLY A 48 19.00 -3.79 -5.77
C GLY A 48 19.09 -2.28 -5.98
N ILE A 49 17.94 -1.55 -5.99
CA ILE A 49 17.97 -0.09 -6.07
C ILE A 49 18.35 0.51 -4.73
N GLN A 50 19.09 1.62 -4.77
CA GLN A 50 19.43 2.40 -3.58
C GLN A 50 18.55 3.64 -3.52
N THR A 51 17.81 3.77 -2.44
CA THR A 51 16.86 4.88 -2.23
C THR A 51 16.94 5.35 -0.78
N GLN A 52 16.58 6.61 -0.54
CA GLN A 52 16.60 7.20 0.82
C GLN A 52 15.18 7.25 1.38
N HIS A 53 15.03 6.82 2.62
CA HIS A 53 13.77 6.83 3.34
C HIS A 53 13.54 8.17 4.04
N ILE A 54 12.40 8.81 3.77
CA ILE A 54 11.93 10.03 4.44
C ILE A 54 10.65 9.67 5.21
N PRO A 55 10.74 9.45 6.54
CA PRO A 55 9.57 9.11 7.35
C PRO A 55 8.72 10.34 7.69
N TYR A 56 7.39 10.17 7.61
CA TYR A 56 6.41 11.17 8.00
C TYR A 56 5.52 10.67 9.15
N LYS A 57 4.80 11.56 9.80
CA LYS A 57 3.78 11.21 10.81
C LYS A 57 2.43 10.94 10.13
N GLY A 58 2.35 9.82 9.38
CA GLY A 58 1.17 9.43 8.59
C GLY A 58 1.36 9.67 7.09
N SER A 59 0.42 9.17 6.28
CA SER A 59 0.50 9.21 4.81
C SER A 59 0.30 10.62 4.24
N ALA A 60 -0.60 11.41 4.84
CA ALA A 60 -1.03 12.69 4.26
C ALA A 60 0.13 13.67 4.00
N PRO A 61 1.02 13.99 4.96
CA PRO A 61 2.15 14.87 4.69
C PRO A 61 3.14 14.28 3.66
N GLY A 62 3.37 12.97 3.69
CA GLY A 62 4.23 12.29 2.71
C GLY A 62 3.69 12.37 1.28
N LEU A 63 2.37 12.29 1.10
CA LEU A 63 1.72 12.45 -0.21
C LEU A 63 1.77 13.90 -0.72
N VAL A 64 1.67 14.89 0.16
CA VAL A 64 1.86 16.30 -0.19
C VAL A 64 3.27 16.52 -0.74
N ASP A 65 4.28 16.04 -0.05
CA ASP A 65 5.68 16.18 -0.47
C ASP A 65 6.00 15.35 -1.73
N LEU A 66 5.37 14.20 -1.89
CA LEU A 66 5.46 13.43 -3.12
C LEU A 66 4.82 14.20 -4.30
N ALA A 67 3.65 14.77 -4.12
CA ALA A 67 2.97 15.54 -5.17
C ALA A 67 3.73 16.82 -5.55
N SER A 68 4.44 17.45 -4.60
CA SER A 68 5.29 18.62 -4.85
C SER A 68 6.67 18.27 -5.43
N GLY A 69 7.07 16.98 -5.45
CA GLY A 69 8.36 16.52 -5.96
C GLY A 69 9.50 16.49 -4.94
N GLN A 70 9.24 16.77 -3.67
CA GLN A 70 10.24 16.66 -2.59
C GLN A 70 10.68 15.21 -2.38
N THR A 71 9.77 14.25 -2.57
CA THR A 71 10.08 12.84 -2.67
C THR A 71 9.66 12.32 -4.05
N GLN A 72 10.18 11.18 -4.49
CA GLN A 72 10.01 10.70 -5.85
C GLN A 72 8.98 9.57 -5.95
N PHE A 73 8.86 8.74 -4.93
CA PHE A 73 7.89 7.64 -4.91
C PHE A 73 7.38 7.34 -3.49
N MET A 74 6.28 6.60 -3.44
CA MET A 74 5.68 6.08 -2.21
C MET A 74 4.92 4.80 -2.51
N ILE A 75 5.02 3.81 -1.65
CA ILE A 75 4.08 2.69 -1.58
C ILE A 75 3.11 3.00 -0.45
N ASP A 76 1.82 3.08 -0.76
CA ASP A 76 0.79 3.36 0.25
C ASP A 76 -0.50 2.61 -0.09
N THR A 77 -1.46 2.61 0.82
CA THR A 77 -2.74 1.94 0.64
C THR A 77 -3.54 2.61 -0.48
N ILE A 78 -4.28 1.79 -1.23
CA ILE A 78 -4.96 2.26 -2.44
C ILE A 78 -5.99 3.35 -2.15
N ASN A 79 -6.72 3.25 -1.04
CA ASN A 79 -7.71 4.25 -0.64
C ASN A 79 -7.10 5.64 -0.39
N THR A 80 -5.84 5.67 0.06
CA THR A 80 -5.11 6.92 0.35
C THR A 80 -4.60 7.58 -0.93
N VAL A 81 -4.08 6.78 -1.89
CA VAL A 81 -3.48 7.30 -3.12
C VAL A 81 -4.47 7.50 -4.26
N LEU A 82 -5.62 6.80 -4.24
CA LEU A 82 -6.59 6.78 -5.33
C LEU A 82 -7.09 8.18 -5.75
N PRO A 83 -7.42 9.11 -4.83
CA PRO A 83 -7.80 10.46 -5.21
C PRO A 83 -6.69 11.20 -5.98
N TYR A 84 -5.44 11.07 -5.52
CA TYR A 84 -4.30 11.70 -6.18
C TYR A 84 -4.03 11.13 -7.57
N VAL A 85 -4.23 9.83 -7.76
CA VAL A 85 -4.06 9.18 -9.07
C VAL A 85 -5.15 9.60 -10.03
N ARG A 86 -6.41 9.64 -9.58
CA ARG A 86 -7.56 10.08 -10.39
C ARG A 86 -7.46 11.53 -10.82
N ASP A 87 -6.93 12.38 -9.94
CA ASP A 87 -6.72 13.82 -10.20
C ASP A 87 -5.41 14.08 -10.96
N ASN A 88 -4.67 13.05 -11.39
CA ASN A 88 -3.36 13.14 -12.05
C ASN A 88 -2.30 13.90 -11.25
N ARG A 89 -2.47 14.01 -9.93
CA ARG A 89 -1.49 14.60 -9.02
C ARG A 89 -0.35 13.63 -8.69
N LEU A 90 -0.62 12.34 -8.80
CA LEU A 90 0.37 11.26 -8.73
C LEU A 90 0.15 10.29 -9.89
N ARG A 91 1.21 9.58 -10.27
CA ARG A 91 1.14 8.51 -11.26
C ARG A 91 1.20 7.16 -10.55
N GLY A 92 0.17 6.32 -10.76
CA GLY A 92 0.23 4.90 -10.41
C GLY A 92 1.16 4.15 -11.37
N LEU A 93 2.02 3.29 -10.85
CA LEU A 93 2.86 2.39 -11.65
C LEU A 93 2.47 0.93 -11.52
N ALA A 94 2.10 0.51 -10.32
CA ALA A 94 1.68 -0.86 -10.02
C ALA A 94 0.98 -0.93 -8.66
N VAL A 95 0.36 -2.08 -8.38
CA VAL A 95 -0.12 -2.46 -7.06
C VAL A 95 0.81 -3.51 -6.44
N THR A 96 0.83 -3.57 -5.11
CA THR A 96 1.71 -4.46 -4.34
C THR A 96 1.05 -5.78 -3.94
N SER A 97 -0.25 -5.93 -4.20
CA SER A 97 -1.03 -7.15 -3.95
C SER A 97 -0.71 -8.24 -4.97
N ALA A 98 -1.02 -9.50 -4.63
CA ALA A 98 -0.86 -10.65 -5.53
C ALA A 98 -1.72 -10.57 -6.80
N LYS A 99 -2.83 -9.83 -6.75
CA LYS A 99 -3.76 -9.61 -7.87
C LYS A 99 -3.95 -8.12 -8.12
N ARG A 100 -4.30 -7.76 -9.36
CA ARG A 100 -4.67 -6.39 -9.70
C ARG A 100 -5.86 -5.91 -8.90
N SER A 101 -5.88 -4.63 -8.57
CA SER A 101 -7.01 -4.03 -7.87
C SER A 101 -8.16 -3.71 -8.83
N PRO A 102 -9.41 -4.04 -8.49
CA PRO A 102 -10.55 -3.62 -9.29
C PRO A 102 -10.77 -2.10 -9.31
N LEU A 103 -10.14 -1.35 -8.40
CA LEU A 103 -10.20 0.12 -8.39
C LEU A 103 -9.24 0.78 -9.37
N LEU A 104 -8.19 0.08 -9.82
CA LEU A 104 -7.17 0.50 -10.79
C LEU A 104 -6.77 -0.71 -11.65
N PRO A 105 -7.69 -1.27 -12.43
CA PRO A 105 -7.47 -2.53 -13.17
C PRO A 105 -6.40 -2.42 -14.25
N GLU A 106 -6.12 -1.19 -14.70
CA GLU A 106 -5.06 -0.88 -15.65
C GLU A 106 -3.65 -1.03 -15.08
N LEU A 107 -3.50 -0.94 -13.75
CA LEU A 107 -2.19 -1.09 -13.12
C LEU A 107 -1.83 -2.57 -12.93
N PRO A 108 -0.64 -2.99 -13.36
CA PRO A 108 -0.14 -4.33 -13.11
C PRO A 108 0.18 -4.51 -11.61
N THR A 109 0.36 -5.73 -11.17
CA THR A 109 1.04 -6.01 -9.91
C THR A 109 2.56 -5.82 -10.07
N LEU A 110 3.28 -5.60 -8.97
CA LEU A 110 4.75 -5.55 -9.02
C LEU A 110 5.35 -6.88 -9.51
N ALA A 111 4.70 -8.01 -9.20
CA ALA A 111 5.11 -9.33 -9.70
C ALA A 111 4.95 -9.43 -11.23
N GLU A 112 3.81 -8.99 -11.80
CA GLU A 112 3.59 -8.92 -13.25
C GLU A 112 4.57 -7.96 -13.93
N ALA A 113 4.97 -6.89 -13.22
CA ALA A 113 5.91 -5.89 -13.73
C ALA A 113 7.39 -6.30 -13.61
N GLY A 114 7.68 -7.54 -13.20
CA GLY A 114 9.02 -8.12 -13.22
C GLY A 114 9.71 -8.24 -11.86
N ILE A 115 9.07 -7.87 -10.75
CA ILE A 115 9.58 -8.13 -9.39
C ILE A 115 8.95 -9.43 -8.89
N SER A 116 9.50 -10.55 -9.33
CA SER A 116 8.94 -11.88 -9.07
C SER A 116 8.75 -12.15 -7.57
N GLY A 117 7.59 -12.69 -7.19
CA GLY A 117 7.28 -13.03 -5.81
C GLY A 117 7.04 -11.83 -4.89
N PHE A 118 6.97 -10.61 -5.44
CA PHE A 118 6.66 -9.45 -4.62
C PHE A 118 5.18 -9.46 -4.23
N GLU A 119 4.94 -9.45 -2.94
CA GLU A 119 3.61 -9.25 -2.37
C GLU A 119 3.74 -8.48 -1.05
N ALA A 120 3.02 -7.38 -0.93
CA ALA A 120 2.89 -6.62 0.31
C ALA A 120 1.46 -6.08 0.39
N ALA A 121 0.69 -6.61 1.33
CA ALA A 121 -0.67 -6.19 1.57
C ALA A 121 -0.82 -5.70 3.02
N ALA A 122 -1.47 -4.57 3.20
CA ALA A 122 -1.91 -4.15 4.53
C ALA A 122 -3.09 -5.02 4.96
N TRP A 123 -3.02 -5.54 6.17
CA TRP A 123 -4.14 -6.24 6.78
C TRP A 123 -4.62 -5.49 8.03
N GLN A 124 -5.87 -5.67 8.37
CA GLN A 124 -6.49 -5.09 9.55
C GLN A 124 -7.23 -6.17 10.32
N GLY A 125 -7.10 -6.16 11.64
CA GLY A 125 -7.76 -7.12 12.52
C GLY A 125 -8.08 -6.51 13.87
N ILE A 126 -8.91 -7.21 14.64
CA ILE A 126 -9.22 -6.85 16.02
C ILE A 126 -8.46 -7.80 16.93
N VAL A 127 -7.73 -7.25 17.87
CA VAL A 127 -7.00 -8.01 18.89
C VAL A 127 -7.55 -7.65 20.28
N VAL A 128 -7.49 -8.60 21.20
CA VAL A 128 -7.91 -8.42 22.60
C VAL A 128 -6.74 -8.75 23.53
N PRO A 129 -6.70 -8.21 24.76
CA PRO A 129 -5.68 -8.56 25.74
C PRO A 129 -5.62 -10.04 26.04
N THR A 130 -4.42 -10.55 26.35
CA THR A 130 -4.23 -11.93 26.85
C THR A 130 -5.07 -12.17 28.08
N GLY A 131 -5.75 -13.34 28.15
CA GLY A 131 -6.62 -13.68 29.25
C GLY A 131 -8.06 -13.19 29.10
N THR A 132 -8.43 -12.58 27.97
CA THR A 132 -9.84 -12.30 27.68
C THR A 132 -10.64 -13.61 27.62
N PRO A 133 -11.78 -13.75 28.34
CA PRO A 133 -12.58 -14.95 28.35
C PRO A 133 -13.00 -15.39 26.95
N ALA A 134 -12.95 -16.70 26.68
CA ALA A 134 -13.27 -17.26 25.36
C ALA A 134 -14.67 -16.89 24.86
N GLU A 135 -15.65 -16.81 25.76
CA GLU A 135 -17.02 -16.40 25.43
C GLU A 135 -17.10 -14.96 24.90
N ILE A 136 -16.27 -14.06 25.45
CA ILE A 136 -16.16 -12.67 24.97
C ILE A 136 -15.54 -12.64 23.57
N ILE A 137 -14.46 -13.42 23.35
CA ILE A 137 -13.80 -13.52 22.04
C ILE A 137 -14.77 -14.07 20.99
N GLN A 138 -15.51 -15.14 21.31
CA GLN A 138 -16.51 -15.73 20.42
C GLN A 138 -17.63 -14.74 20.08
N LYS A 139 -18.13 -14.01 21.07
CA LYS A 139 -19.16 -12.99 20.87
C LYS A 139 -18.66 -11.86 19.96
N LEU A 140 -17.48 -11.32 20.23
CA LEU A 140 -16.88 -10.29 19.39
C LEU A 140 -16.68 -10.78 17.94
N ASN A 141 -16.16 -11.99 17.77
CA ASN A 141 -15.96 -12.57 16.45
C ASN A 141 -17.29 -12.73 15.69
N ALA A 142 -18.34 -13.24 16.36
CA ALA A 142 -19.66 -13.40 15.76
C ALA A 142 -20.24 -12.05 15.30
N GLU A 143 -20.15 -11.00 16.14
CA GLU A 143 -20.64 -9.66 15.78
C GLU A 143 -19.83 -9.01 14.67
N VAL A 144 -18.51 -9.19 14.66
CA VAL A 144 -17.63 -8.70 13.56
C VAL A 144 -17.97 -9.39 12.24
N ASN A 145 -18.07 -10.74 12.23
CA ASN A 145 -18.44 -11.47 11.02
C ASN A 145 -19.84 -11.08 10.51
N LYS A 146 -20.80 -10.87 11.41
CA LYS A 146 -22.14 -10.37 11.07
C LYS A 146 -22.08 -8.97 10.45
N ALA A 147 -21.28 -8.06 11.02
CA ALA A 147 -21.06 -6.72 10.45
C ALA A 147 -20.40 -6.81 9.05
N LEU A 148 -19.38 -7.63 8.89
CA LEU A 148 -18.69 -7.85 7.60
C LEU A 148 -19.60 -8.49 6.54
N ALA A 149 -20.65 -9.21 6.94
CA ALA A 149 -21.66 -9.76 6.03
C ALA A 149 -22.70 -8.72 5.59
N HIS A 150 -22.81 -7.58 6.30
CA HIS A 150 -23.83 -6.57 6.00
C HIS A 150 -23.56 -5.90 4.65
N PRO A 151 -24.55 -5.78 3.74
CA PRO A 151 -24.34 -5.24 2.39
C PRO A 151 -23.70 -3.85 2.34
N ASP A 152 -24.15 -2.92 3.19
CA ASP A 152 -23.61 -1.55 3.24
C ASP A 152 -22.14 -1.52 3.67
N ILE A 153 -21.76 -2.36 4.64
CA ILE A 153 -20.37 -2.44 5.12
C ILE A 153 -19.50 -3.04 4.01
N ARG A 154 -19.97 -4.12 3.37
CA ARG A 154 -19.28 -4.72 2.23
C ARG A 154 -19.05 -3.71 1.11
N SER A 155 -20.09 -2.96 0.75
CA SER A 155 -20.00 -1.94 -0.29
C SER A 155 -18.98 -0.84 0.05
N ARG A 156 -19.00 -0.34 1.29
CA ARG A 156 -18.05 0.68 1.75
C ARG A 156 -16.61 0.19 1.77
N LEU A 157 -16.36 -1.03 2.25
CA LEU A 157 -15.02 -1.63 2.28
C LEU A 157 -14.51 -1.90 0.86
N ALA A 158 -15.36 -2.43 -0.02
CA ALA A 158 -14.99 -2.64 -1.42
C ALA A 158 -14.66 -1.31 -2.13
N ALA A 159 -15.40 -0.23 -1.87
CA ALA A 159 -15.11 1.09 -2.40
C ALA A 159 -13.75 1.67 -1.92
N GLN A 160 -13.24 1.16 -0.80
CA GLN A 160 -11.90 1.48 -0.27
C GLN A 160 -10.82 0.50 -0.75
N GLY A 161 -11.16 -0.49 -1.57
CA GLY A 161 -10.22 -1.50 -2.05
C GLY A 161 -9.83 -2.55 -1.02
N ALA A 162 -10.66 -2.74 0.02
CA ALA A 162 -10.42 -3.75 1.03
C ALA A 162 -11.11 -5.07 0.67
N ASP A 163 -10.35 -6.17 0.72
CA ASP A 163 -10.86 -7.53 0.65
C ASP A 163 -11.33 -7.99 2.03
N ILE A 164 -12.55 -8.51 2.11
CA ILE A 164 -13.12 -8.98 3.36
C ILE A 164 -12.78 -10.45 3.54
N LEU A 165 -11.97 -10.75 4.55
CA LEU A 165 -11.56 -12.12 4.86
C LEU A 165 -12.51 -12.76 5.88
N GLY A 166 -12.82 -12.07 6.99
CA GLY A 166 -13.55 -12.65 8.10
C GLY A 166 -12.80 -13.82 8.75
N GLY A 167 -13.51 -14.74 9.36
CA GLY A 167 -12.93 -16.00 9.87
C GLY A 167 -13.20 -16.26 11.34
N THR A 168 -12.51 -17.27 11.87
CA THR A 168 -12.55 -17.67 13.28
C THR A 168 -11.49 -16.95 14.09
N PRO A 169 -11.65 -16.82 15.41
CA PRO A 169 -10.56 -16.40 16.29
C PRO A 169 -9.37 -17.36 16.18
N ALA A 170 -8.15 -16.81 16.30
CA ALA A 170 -6.92 -17.60 16.31
C ALA A 170 -6.75 -18.34 17.65
#